data_918044819ea9576f2962de76e4cc7556
#
_entry.id   918044819ea9576f2962de76e4cc7556
#
_cell.length_a   1.000
_cell.length_b   1.000
_cell.length_c   1.000
_cell.angle_alpha   90.00
_cell.angle_beta   90.00
_cell.angle_gamma   90.00
#
_symmetry.space_group_name_H-M   'P 1'
#
loop_
_entity.id
_entity.type
_entity.pdbx_description
1 polymer ?
#
loop_
_entity_poly.entity_id
_entity_poly.type
_entity_poly.pdbx_seq_one_letter_code
_entity_poly.pdbx_strand_id
1 'polypeptide(L)'
;MRLRDTDGMCPMLNEDQLCEIVLNKGNKKLCRTCATFPRETVRSYDTDEKYIFLGCPKAAHLLFEVSGKITFMFERDPDLDMEDIPIYNHVMKINLTVRGEITDFIQKSELQLWFREFYGAYTIEKMSSQIAEQDFEAVGEKLEHFFKPSFYQAMYQGIKNTKVNREQQFQSLCGTVNAYEKFILGSMFSDKSGTSDKILQLLHLNRTCTFDEWNYAREEWTAQENEQQWENMLVYNWMRSAFTPQKNRKLLKNYLACVLCNLVAAHLLILYSMKHEADAEIRNVIVAFVVRRFLHGNEEIMKIMQLGMDEGVLSPTFLIYLCNLWG
;
A
#
# COMPACT_ATOMS: atom_id res chain seq x y z
N MET A 1 13.30 10.86 22.40
CA MET A 1 14.73 10.52 22.40
C MET A 1 15.21 10.56 20.95
N ARG A 2 16.11 11.47 20.56
CA ARG A 2 16.71 11.46 19.22
C ARG A 2 17.75 10.34 19.19
N LEU A 3 17.49 9.30 18.38
CA LEU A 3 18.41 8.18 18.17
C LEU A 3 19.40 8.42 17.02
N ARG A 4 19.60 9.69 16.61
CA ARG A 4 20.31 9.99 15.39
C ARG A 4 21.37 11.03 15.60
N ASP A 5 22.51 10.77 15.03
CA ASP A 5 23.55 11.73 14.80
C ASP A 5 23.18 12.72 13.70
N THR A 6 24.00 13.72 13.46
CA THR A 6 23.79 14.77 12.45
C THR A 6 23.59 14.25 11.03
N ASP A 7 24.08 13.04 10.74
CA ASP A 7 23.95 12.34 9.44
C ASP A 7 22.65 11.49 9.31
N GLY A 8 21.83 11.44 10.36
CA GLY A 8 20.59 10.66 10.37
C GLY A 8 20.74 9.15 10.52
N MET A 9 21.96 8.66 10.66
CA MET A 9 22.26 7.25 10.88
C MET A 9 21.98 6.82 12.32
N CYS A 10 21.79 5.52 12.53
CA CYS A 10 21.71 4.98 13.88
C CYS A 10 23.11 5.05 14.54
N PRO A 11 23.27 5.69 15.71
CA PRO A 11 24.58 5.83 16.36
C PRO A 11 25.17 4.49 16.83
N MET A 12 24.39 3.40 16.75
CA MET A 12 24.84 2.06 17.12
C MET A 12 25.34 1.23 15.93
N LEU A 13 25.46 1.83 14.74
CA LEU A 13 26.07 1.18 13.58
C LEU A 13 27.57 1.46 13.54
N ASN A 14 28.35 0.41 13.29
CA ASN A 14 29.77 0.53 13.01
C ASN A 14 30.02 0.96 11.55
N GLU A 15 31.27 1.04 11.14
CA GLU A 15 31.68 1.41 9.77
C GLU A 15 31.15 0.45 8.71
N ASP A 16 30.93 -0.83 9.06
CA ASP A 16 30.37 -1.85 8.19
C ASP A 16 28.81 -1.84 8.19
N GLN A 17 28.18 -0.84 8.83
CA GLN A 17 26.73 -0.71 9.02
C GLN A 17 26.08 -1.87 9.82
N LEU A 18 26.86 -2.54 10.64
CA LEU A 18 26.39 -3.58 11.55
C LEU A 18 26.11 -2.99 12.94
N CYS A 19 25.07 -3.49 13.59
CA CYS A 19 24.68 -3.00 14.91
C CYS A 19 25.66 -3.49 16.01
N GLU A 20 26.40 -2.59 16.63
CA GLU A 20 27.36 -2.90 17.71
C GLU A 20 26.70 -3.54 18.93
N ILE A 21 25.43 -3.20 19.22
CA ILE A 21 24.70 -3.86 20.30
C ILE A 21 24.54 -5.36 20.00
N VAL A 22 24.20 -5.70 18.75
CA VAL A 22 24.05 -7.11 18.33
C VAL A 22 25.38 -7.82 18.38
N LEU A 23 26.43 -7.20 17.83
CA LEU A 23 27.78 -7.78 17.78
C LEU A 23 28.36 -8.02 19.17
N ASN A 24 28.20 -7.02 20.05
CA ASN A 24 28.88 -7.05 21.38
C ASN A 24 28.02 -7.63 22.50
N LYS A 25 26.70 -7.55 22.43
CA LYS A 25 25.75 -7.90 23.50
C LYS A 25 24.68 -8.91 23.11
N GLY A 26 24.57 -9.20 21.81
CA GLY A 26 23.55 -10.10 21.24
C GLY A 26 22.16 -9.47 21.13
N ASN A 27 21.28 -10.13 20.38
CA ASN A 27 19.93 -9.65 20.05
C ASN A 27 19.03 -9.36 21.25
N LYS A 28 19.25 -10.05 22.38
CA LYS A 28 18.46 -9.87 23.61
C LYS A 28 18.63 -8.49 24.25
N LYS A 29 19.63 -7.71 23.83
CA LYS A 29 19.91 -6.36 24.36
C LYS A 29 19.38 -5.24 23.45
N LEU A 30 18.76 -5.59 22.33
CA LEU A 30 18.10 -4.62 21.47
C LEU A 30 16.91 -3.96 22.18
N CYS A 31 16.68 -2.68 21.89
CA CYS A 31 15.41 -2.05 22.28
C CYS A 31 14.23 -2.73 21.54
N ARG A 32 13.02 -2.57 22.09
CA ARG A 32 11.82 -3.23 21.56
C ARG A 32 11.66 -2.99 20.05
N THR A 33 11.80 -1.76 19.59
CA THR A 33 11.66 -1.41 18.17
C THR A 33 12.66 -2.16 17.29
N CYS A 34 13.95 -2.19 17.68
CA CYS A 34 14.98 -2.90 16.92
C CYS A 34 14.82 -4.41 16.96
N ALA A 35 14.30 -4.94 18.09
CA ALA A 35 14.08 -6.37 18.26
C ALA A 35 12.89 -6.90 17.46
N THR A 36 11.88 -6.04 17.23
CA THR A 36 10.64 -6.44 16.55
C THR A 36 10.64 -6.11 15.07
N PHE A 37 11.27 -4.99 14.64
CA PHE A 37 11.30 -4.62 13.22
C PHE A 37 11.98 -5.70 12.35
N PRO A 38 11.41 -6.08 11.22
CA PRO A 38 10.20 -5.55 10.58
C PRO A 38 8.90 -6.28 10.98
N ARG A 39 8.91 -7.10 12.01
CA ARG A 39 7.71 -7.81 12.50
C ARG A 39 6.80 -6.85 13.25
N GLU A 40 5.54 -6.93 12.95
CA GLU A 40 4.48 -6.17 13.61
C GLU A 40 3.43 -7.14 14.15
N THR A 41 2.95 -6.85 15.34
CA THR A 41 1.75 -7.50 15.89
C THR A 41 0.73 -6.43 16.14
N VAL A 42 -0.41 -6.55 15.52
CA VAL A 42 -1.56 -5.70 15.74
C VAL A 42 -2.56 -6.48 16.57
N ARG A 43 -2.73 -6.08 17.83
CA ARG A 43 -3.75 -6.67 18.68
C ARG A 43 -5.09 -6.01 18.38
N SER A 44 -6.05 -6.80 18.01
CA SER A 44 -7.40 -6.38 17.76
C SER A 44 -8.36 -7.29 18.49
N TYR A 45 -8.92 -6.76 19.57
CA TYR A 45 -9.82 -7.48 20.48
C TYR A 45 -9.21 -8.80 20.98
N ASP A 46 -9.65 -9.93 20.47
CA ASP A 46 -9.22 -11.29 20.79
C ASP A 46 -8.19 -11.87 19.80
N THR A 47 -7.83 -11.10 18.78
CA THR A 47 -6.97 -11.57 17.71
C THR A 47 -5.65 -10.83 17.68
N ASP A 48 -4.54 -11.54 17.66
CA ASP A 48 -3.20 -11.02 17.38
C ASP A 48 -2.88 -11.25 15.90
N GLU A 49 -2.94 -10.19 15.11
CA GLU A 49 -2.54 -10.24 13.71
C GLU A 49 -1.06 -9.97 13.57
N LYS A 50 -0.35 -10.90 12.92
CA LYS A 50 1.11 -10.84 12.74
C LYS A 50 1.44 -10.51 11.29
N TYR A 51 2.19 -9.44 11.10
CA TYR A 51 2.64 -8.97 9.80
C TYR A 51 4.15 -8.74 9.76
N ILE A 52 4.69 -8.69 8.56
CA ILE A 52 6.03 -8.21 8.30
C ILE A 52 5.91 -6.89 7.53
N PHE A 53 6.43 -5.80 8.09
CA PHE A 53 6.30 -4.48 7.47
C PHE A 53 7.07 -4.39 6.14
N LEU A 54 6.36 -4.19 5.03
CA LEU A 54 6.96 -4.10 3.69
C LEU A 54 7.87 -2.88 3.49
N GLY A 55 7.90 -1.94 4.43
CA GLY A 55 8.95 -0.91 4.48
C GLY A 55 10.37 -1.47 4.73
N CYS A 56 10.53 -2.76 4.87
CA CYS A 56 11.82 -3.46 4.85
C CYS A 56 12.04 -4.06 3.45
N PRO A 57 13.14 -3.75 2.73
CA PRO A 57 13.39 -4.30 1.39
C PRO A 57 13.38 -5.83 1.36
N LYS A 58 13.86 -6.48 2.42
CA LYS A 58 13.81 -7.95 2.51
C LYS A 58 12.39 -8.49 2.67
N ALA A 59 11.52 -7.78 3.37
CA ALA A 59 10.11 -8.15 3.47
C ALA A 59 9.39 -7.95 2.11
N ALA A 60 9.68 -6.87 1.41
CA ALA A 60 9.20 -6.65 0.04
C ALA A 60 9.67 -7.78 -0.88
N HIS A 61 10.96 -8.14 -0.83
CA HIS A 61 11.49 -9.27 -1.59
C HIS A 61 10.70 -10.57 -1.34
N LEU A 62 10.47 -10.93 -0.09
CA LEU A 62 9.73 -12.17 0.24
C LEU A 62 8.31 -12.15 -0.34
N LEU A 63 7.62 -11.01 -0.34
CA LEU A 63 6.29 -10.89 -0.92
C LEU A 63 6.31 -11.08 -2.44
N PHE A 64 7.27 -10.48 -3.12
CA PHE A 64 7.41 -10.57 -4.59
C PHE A 64 7.95 -11.92 -5.07
N GLU A 65 8.45 -12.78 -4.18
CA GLU A 65 8.82 -14.18 -4.49
C GLU A 65 7.61 -15.14 -4.43
N VAL A 66 6.46 -14.68 -3.92
CA VAL A 66 5.25 -15.52 -3.87
C VAL A 66 4.72 -15.73 -5.29
N SER A 67 4.66 -16.96 -5.74
CA SER A 67 4.26 -17.32 -7.11
C SER A 67 2.74 -17.33 -7.36
N GLY A 68 1.93 -17.26 -6.32
CA GLY A 68 0.47 -17.27 -6.40
C GLY A 68 -0.16 -16.23 -5.50
N LYS A 69 -1.46 -16.37 -5.25
CA LYS A 69 -2.18 -15.49 -4.31
C LYS A 69 -1.69 -15.70 -2.89
N ILE A 70 -1.51 -14.59 -2.17
CA ILE A 70 -1.26 -14.68 -0.73
C ILE A 70 -2.51 -15.11 0.01
N THR A 71 -2.31 -15.85 1.08
CA THR A 71 -3.38 -16.28 2.00
C THR A 71 -3.02 -15.89 3.43
N PHE A 72 -4.05 -15.66 4.24
CA PHE A 72 -3.89 -15.39 5.67
C PHE A 72 -4.35 -16.62 6.43
N MET A 73 -3.49 -17.10 7.33
CA MET A 73 -3.83 -18.25 8.19
C MET A 73 -4.41 -17.74 9.51
N PHE A 74 -5.46 -18.37 9.95
CA PHE A 74 -6.05 -18.15 11.26
C PHE A 74 -5.73 -19.37 12.13
N GLU A 75 -4.98 -19.14 13.18
CA GLU A 75 -4.70 -20.14 14.21
C GLU A 75 -5.46 -19.74 15.48
N ARG A 76 -6.19 -20.68 16.04
CA ARG A 76 -6.82 -20.48 17.34
C ARG A 76 -5.76 -20.61 18.43
N ASP A 77 -5.71 -19.65 19.33
CA ASP A 77 -4.95 -19.79 20.56
C ASP A 77 -5.61 -20.88 21.42
N PRO A 78 -4.95 -22.02 21.69
CA PRO A 78 -5.53 -23.09 22.49
C PRO A 78 -5.78 -22.68 23.94
N ASP A 79 -5.09 -21.64 24.44
CA ASP A 79 -5.20 -21.13 25.79
C ASP A 79 -6.30 -20.05 25.94
N LEU A 80 -6.96 -19.67 24.83
CA LEU A 80 -8.03 -18.67 24.85
C LEU A 80 -9.34 -19.31 25.36
N ASP A 81 -9.82 -18.85 26.50
CA ASP A 81 -11.11 -19.27 27.01
C ASP A 81 -12.24 -18.68 26.14
N MET A 82 -13.21 -19.51 25.73
CA MET A 82 -14.34 -19.08 24.90
C MET A 82 -15.28 -18.09 25.60
N GLU A 83 -15.23 -18.05 26.94
CA GLU A 83 -16.04 -17.12 27.74
C GLU A 83 -15.45 -15.69 27.70
N ASP A 84 -14.17 -15.55 27.37
CA ASP A 84 -13.46 -14.28 27.28
C ASP A 84 -13.53 -13.62 25.88
N ILE A 85 -14.22 -14.22 24.90
CA ILE A 85 -14.37 -13.65 23.58
C ILE A 85 -15.28 -12.42 23.65
N PRO A 86 -14.76 -11.20 23.42
CA PRO A 86 -15.58 -10.00 23.47
C PRO A 86 -16.71 -10.06 22.43
N ILE A 87 -17.87 -9.60 22.79
CA ILE A 87 -18.94 -9.38 21.81
C ILE A 87 -18.46 -8.32 20.84
N TYR A 88 -18.23 -8.71 19.59
CA TYR A 88 -17.83 -7.79 18.53
C TYR A 88 -18.87 -6.68 18.40
N ASN A 89 -18.46 -5.43 18.61
CA ASN A 89 -19.33 -4.29 18.34
C ASN A 89 -19.51 -4.12 16.81
N HIS A 90 -20.51 -3.36 16.41
CA HIS A 90 -20.83 -3.13 14.99
C HIS A 90 -19.64 -2.56 14.20
N VAL A 91 -18.86 -1.68 14.82
CA VAL A 91 -17.65 -1.08 14.22
C VAL A 91 -16.67 -2.15 13.78
N MET A 92 -16.41 -3.13 14.62
CA MET A 92 -15.50 -4.20 14.32
C MET A 92 -16.06 -5.17 13.28
N LYS A 93 -17.33 -5.54 13.41
CA LYS A 93 -18.00 -6.40 12.43
C LYS A 93 -17.92 -5.77 11.04
N ILE A 94 -18.24 -4.48 10.92
CA ILE A 94 -18.14 -3.73 9.66
C ILE A 94 -16.69 -3.79 9.11
N ASN A 95 -15.70 -3.52 9.95
CA ASN A 95 -14.31 -3.54 9.50
C ASN A 95 -13.87 -4.92 8.99
N LEU A 96 -14.17 -5.97 9.74
CA LEU A 96 -13.80 -7.33 9.36
C LEU A 96 -14.49 -7.75 8.07
N THR A 97 -15.81 -7.47 7.97
CA THR A 97 -16.60 -7.84 6.80
C THR A 97 -16.13 -7.08 5.56
N VAL A 98 -16.01 -5.75 5.64
CA VAL A 98 -15.53 -4.94 4.49
C VAL A 98 -14.13 -5.35 4.08
N ARG A 99 -13.24 -5.61 5.05
CA ARG A 99 -11.87 -6.04 4.78
C ARG A 99 -11.83 -7.37 4.03
N GLY A 100 -12.61 -8.35 4.48
CA GLY A 100 -12.70 -9.66 3.87
C GLY A 100 -13.27 -9.60 2.45
N GLU A 101 -14.44 -9.01 2.28
CA GLU A 101 -15.12 -8.91 0.98
C GLU A 101 -14.29 -8.15 -0.07
N ILE A 102 -13.63 -7.06 0.33
CA ILE A 102 -12.72 -6.31 -0.56
C ILE A 102 -11.50 -7.18 -0.91
N THR A 103 -10.93 -7.92 0.04
CA THR A 103 -9.80 -8.82 -0.22
C THR A 103 -10.18 -9.91 -1.23
N ASP A 104 -11.32 -10.56 -1.00
CA ASP A 104 -11.84 -11.60 -1.90
C ASP A 104 -12.10 -11.06 -3.30
N PHE A 105 -12.58 -9.80 -3.39
CA PHE A 105 -12.79 -9.15 -4.68
C PHE A 105 -11.47 -8.79 -5.38
N ILE A 106 -10.48 -8.24 -4.66
CA ILE A 106 -9.17 -7.92 -5.24
C ILE A 106 -8.51 -9.19 -5.80
N GLN A 107 -8.75 -10.34 -5.19
CA GLN A 107 -8.18 -11.62 -5.62
C GLN A 107 -8.96 -12.30 -6.76
N LYS A 108 -9.93 -11.64 -7.41
CA LYS A 108 -10.65 -12.17 -8.59
C LYS A 108 -9.82 -11.99 -9.86
N SER A 109 -8.98 -12.98 -10.17
CA SER A 109 -8.03 -12.92 -11.30
C SER A 109 -8.67 -12.88 -12.70
N GLU A 110 -9.97 -13.14 -12.82
CA GLU A 110 -10.72 -12.97 -14.06
C GLU A 110 -10.97 -11.50 -14.45
N LEU A 111 -10.71 -10.59 -13.54
CA LEU A 111 -10.81 -9.15 -13.74
C LEU A 111 -9.40 -8.53 -13.74
N GLN A 112 -9.16 -7.54 -14.56
CA GLN A 112 -7.89 -6.80 -14.56
C GLN A 112 -7.68 -6.08 -13.24
N LEU A 113 -6.44 -6.01 -12.75
CA LEU A 113 -6.10 -5.44 -11.45
C LEU A 113 -6.58 -4.00 -11.29
N TRP A 114 -6.41 -3.16 -12.32
CA TRP A 114 -6.86 -1.78 -12.30
C TRP A 114 -8.36 -1.62 -11.98
N PHE A 115 -9.19 -2.55 -12.52
CA PHE A 115 -10.63 -2.53 -12.23
C PHE A 115 -10.90 -2.92 -10.78
N ARG A 116 -10.19 -3.91 -10.26
CA ARG A 116 -10.33 -4.37 -8.88
C ARG A 116 -9.89 -3.29 -7.88
N GLU A 117 -8.81 -2.57 -8.17
CA GLU A 117 -8.35 -1.41 -7.41
C GLU A 117 -9.39 -0.29 -7.38
N PHE A 118 -9.89 0.09 -8.53
CA PHE A 118 -10.95 1.09 -8.65
C PHE A 118 -12.23 0.66 -7.94
N TYR A 119 -12.69 -0.57 -8.22
CA TYR A 119 -13.97 -1.06 -7.73
C TYR A 119 -14.01 -1.20 -6.21
N GLY A 120 -12.91 -1.60 -5.59
CA GLY A 120 -12.77 -1.63 -4.14
C GLY A 120 -12.96 -0.24 -3.52
N ALA A 121 -12.32 0.80 -4.08
CA ALA A 121 -12.50 2.18 -3.64
C ALA A 121 -13.95 2.66 -3.84
N TYR A 122 -14.51 2.40 -5.01
CA TYR A 122 -15.90 2.73 -5.34
C TYR A 122 -16.89 2.12 -4.35
N THR A 123 -16.74 0.84 -4.04
CA THR A 123 -17.62 0.12 -3.11
C THR A 123 -17.54 0.72 -1.71
N ILE A 124 -16.33 0.96 -1.18
CA ILE A 124 -16.14 1.57 0.13
C ILE A 124 -16.74 2.99 0.17
N GLU A 125 -16.55 3.78 -0.89
CA GLU A 125 -17.14 5.13 -0.99
C GLU A 125 -18.68 5.08 -0.92
N LYS A 126 -19.30 4.17 -1.68
CA LYS A 126 -20.76 4.02 -1.72
C LYS A 126 -21.38 3.53 -0.41
N MET A 127 -20.57 3.00 0.48
CA MET A 127 -20.98 2.57 1.83
C MET A 127 -20.57 3.56 2.92
N SER A 128 -19.94 4.70 2.57
CA SER A 128 -19.33 5.59 3.56
C SER A 128 -20.30 6.12 4.63
N SER A 129 -21.56 6.40 4.26
CA SER A 129 -22.61 6.83 5.22
C SER A 129 -22.96 5.72 6.21
N GLN A 130 -23.22 4.51 5.72
CA GLN A 130 -23.57 3.36 6.56
C GLN A 130 -22.42 2.97 7.49
N ILE A 131 -21.17 3.04 6.98
CA ILE A 131 -19.97 2.83 7.79
C ILE A 131 -19.87 3.90 8.90
N ALA A 132 -20.15 5.17 8.57
CA ALA A 132 -20.09 6.27 9.54
C ALA A 132 -21.18 6.15 10.61
N GLU A 133 -22.37 5.68 10.25
CA GLU A 133 -23.51 5.45 11.12
C GLU A 133 -23.39 4.14 11.90
N GLN A 134 -22.39 3.31 11.57
CA GLN A 134 -22.15 1.99 12.16
C GLN A 134 -23.30 1.01 11.94
N ASP A 135 -24.01 1.16 10.83
CA ASP A 135 -25.12 0.30 10.42
C ASP A 135 -24.56 -0.96 9.74
N PHE A 136 -24.37 -2.01 10.54
CA PHE A 136 -23.79 -3.26 10.06
C PHE A 136 -24.71 -3.98 9.05
N GLU A 137 -26.02 -3.94 9.24
CA GLU A 137 -26.98 -4.61 8.34
C GLU A 137 -27.00 -3.93 6.98
N ALA A 138 -27.12 -2.61 6.95
CA ALA A 138 -27.10 -1.85 5.69
C ALA A 138 -25.76 -1.96 4.96
N VAL A 139 -24.63 -2.07 5.66
CA VAL A 139 -23.32 -2.36 5.05
C VAL A 139 -23.34 -3.75 4.42
N GLY A 140 -23.87 -4.77 5.11
CA GLY A 140 -23.99 -6.12 4.59
C GLY A 140 -24.85 -6.21 3.31
N GLU A 141 -26.01 -5.57 3.30
CA GLU A 141 -26.88 -5.50 2.11
C GLU A 141 -26.19 -4.84 0.92
N LYS A 142 -25.45 -3.75 1.15
CA LYS A 142 -24.69 -3.08 0.09
C LYS A 142 -23.55 -3.93 -0.44
N LEU A 143 -22.80 -4.61 0.43
CA LEU A 143 -21.75 -5.53 0.01
C LEU A 143 -22.32 -6.65 -0.86
N GLU A 144 -23.42 -7.27 -0.42
CA GLU A 144 -24.09 -8.29 -1.21
C GLU A 144 -24.53 -7.76 -2.59
N HIS A 145 -25.05 -6.54 -2.63
CA HIS A 145 -25.46 -5.91 -3.89
C HIS A 145 -24.27 -5.64 -4.81
N PHE A 146 -23.22 -4.98 -4.31
CA PHE A 146 -22.07 -4.60 -5.14
C PHE A 146 -21.26 -5.81 -5.59
N PHE A 147 -21.12 -6.86 -4.77
CA PHE A 147 -20.36 -8.05 -5.17
C PHE A 147 -21.17 -9.13 -5.86
N LYS A 148 -22.43 -8.86 -6.25
CA LYS A 148 -23.15 -9.70 -7.21
C LYS A 148 -22.42 -9.69 -8.56
N PRO A 149 -22.11 -10.88 -9.13
CA PRO A 149 -21.42 -10.97 -10.42
C PRO A 149 -22.11 -10.16 -11.53
N SER A 150 -23.44 -10.15 -11.57
CA SER A 150 -24.20 -9.37 -12.57
C SER A 150 -23.94 -7.86 -12.46
N PHE A 151 -23.68 -7.34 -11.27
CA PHE A 151 -23.45 -5.91 -11.05
C PHE A 151 -22.04 -5.49 -11.42
N TYR A 152 -21.01 -6.11 -10.81
CA TYR A 152 -19.63 -5.70 -11.09
C TYR A 152 -19.17 -6.06 -12.51
N GLN A 153 -19.65 -7.17 -13.07
CA GLN A 153 -19.35 -7.53 -14.46
C GLN A 153 -19.98 -6.56 -15.45
N ALA A 154 -21.24 -6.13 -15.22
CA ALA A 154 -21.86 -5.11 -16.06
C ALA A 154 -21.06 -3.80 -16.03
N MET A 155 -20.61 -3.36 -14.86
CA MET A 155 -19.75 -2.18 -14.74
C MET A 155 -18.41 -2.38 -15.45
N TYR A 156 -17.75 -3.52 -15.24
CA TYR A 156 -16.48 -3.85 -15.91
C TYR A 156 -16.64 -3.82 -17.44
N GLN A 157 -17.68 -4.46 -18.00
CA GLN A 157 -17.93 -4.45 -19.44
C GLN A 157 -18.20 -3.03 -19.96
N GLY A 158 -18.86 -2.19 -19.16
CA GLY A 158 -19.14 -0.80 -19.53
C GLY A 158 -17.88 0.07 -19.62
N ILE A 159 -16.86 -0.20 -18.79
CA ILE A 159 -15.69 0.67 -18.70
C ILE A 159 -14.38 0.04 -19.22
N LYS A 160 -14.30 -1.28 -19.42
CA LYS A 160 -13.06 -1.97 -19.85
C LYS A 160 -12.48 -1.46 -21.18
N ASN A 161 -13.33 -0.93 -22.04
CA ASN A 161 -12.95 -0.39 -23.35
C ASN A 161 -12.80 1.15 -23.33
N THR A 162 -12.91 1.78 -22.16
CA THR A 162 -12.70 3.22 -22.03
C THR A 162 -11.25 3.53 -22.39
N LYS A 163 -11.07 4.35 -23.43
CA LYS A 163 -9.72 4.78 -23.80
C LYS A 163 -9.15 5.66 -22.69
N VAL A 164 -8.09 5.19 -22.07
CA VAL A 164 -7.34 5.99 -21.13
C VAL A 164 -6.50 7.00 -21.90
N ASN A 165 -6.64 8.27 -21.55
CA ASN A 165 -5.71 9.28 -22.02
C ASN A 165 -4.37 9.10 -21.28
N ARG A 166 -3.42 8.45 -21.95
CA ARG A 166 -2.11 8.11 -21.36
C ARG A 166 -1.30 9.33 -20.96
N GLU A 167 -1.42 10.42 -21.71
CA GLU A 167 -0.75 11.67 -21.36
C GLU A 167 -1.35 12.27 -20.08
N GLN A 168 -2.66 12.26 -19.93
CA GLN A 168 -3.31 12.69 -18.70
C GLN A 168 -2.97 11.77 -17.52
N GLN A 169 -2.87 10.45 -17.75
CA GLN A 169 -2.42 9.49 -16.72
C GLN A 169 -1.01 9.82 -16.26
N PHE A 170 -0.08 10.03 -17.19
CA PHE A 170 1.29 10.44 -16.90
C PHE A 170 1.34 11.72 -16.07
N GLN A 171 0.64 12.78 -16.52
CA GLN A 171 0.58 14.06 -15.80
C GLN A 171 0.02 13.89 -14.38
N SER A 172 -0.99 13.05 -14.22
CA SER A 172 -1.61 12.79 -12.92
C SER A 172 -0.68 12.01 -11.98
N LEU A 173 0.08 11.04 -12.49
CA LEU A 173 1.08 10.32 -11.70
C LEU A 173 2.23 11.23 -11.28
N CYS A 174 2.76 12.02 -12.22
CA CYS A 174 3.77 13.03 -11.92
C CYS A 174 3.28 14.04 -10.88
N GLY A 175 2.06 14.53 -11.04
CA GLY A 175 1.42 15.43 -10.09
C GLY A 175 1.26 14.81 -8.70
N THR A 176 0.88 13.54 -8.63
CA THR A 176 0.78 12.79 -7.39
C THR A 176 2.14 12.70 -6.70
N VAL A 177 3.20 12.28 -7.39
CA VAL A 177 4.56 12.21 -6.83
C VAL A 177 5.02 13.59 -6.35
N ASN A 178 4.80 14.65 -7.13
CA ASN A 178 5.16 16.02 -6.75
C ASN A 178 4.42 16.51 -5.51
N ALA A 179 3.14 16.19 -5.36
CA ALA A 179 2.36 16.54 -4.17
C ALA A 179 2.93 15.92 -2.89
N TYR A 180 3.48 14.72 -3.00
CA TYR A 180 4.10 14.01 -1.89
C TYR A 180 5.62 14.28 -1.74
N GLU A 181 6.24 15.01 -2.68
CA GLU A 181 7.69 15.22 -2.72
C GLU A 181 8.26 15.81 -1.41
N LYS A 182 7.59 16.81 -0.83
CA LYS A 182 8.04 17.41 0.44
C LYS A 182 8.14 16.39 1.58
N PHE A 183 7.24 15.42 1.61
CA PHE A 183 7.26 14.34 2.60
C PHE A 183 8.30 13.29 2.25
N ILE A 184 8.49 13.03 0.97
CA ILE A 184 9.54 12.16 0.47
C ILE A 184 10.89 12.73 0.90
N LEU A 185 11.16 14.01 0.65
CA LEU A 185 12.42 14.67 0.95
C LEU A 185 12.63 14.93 2.45
N GLY A 186 11.61 15.38 3.18
CA GLY A 186 11.70 15.74 4.60
C GLY A 186 12.10 14.60 5.54
N SER A 187 12.20 13.40 5.03
CA SER A 187 12.55 12.19 5.76
C SER A 187 13.62 11.36 5.08
N MET A 188 14.26 11.91 4.04
CA MET A 188 15.45 11.31 3.46
C MET A 188 16.63 11.53 4.41
N PHE A 189 17.30 10.45 4.70
CA PHE A 189 18.54 10.47 5.48
C PHE A 189 19.69 10.24 4.53
N SER A 190 20.83 10.85 4.80
CA SER A 190 22.04 10.43 4.12
C SER A 190 22.27 8.96 4.47
N ASP A 191 22.13 8.09 3.51
CA ASP A 191 22.46 6.69 3.67
C ASP A 191 23.65 6.34 2.78
N LYS A 192 24.56 5.55 3.31
CA LYS A 192 25.72 5.06 2.57
C LYS A 192 25.33 4.04 1.48
N SER A 193 24.07 3.59 1.45
CA SER A 193 23.56 2.65 0.45
C SER A 193 23.25 3.33 -0.90
N GLY A 194 23.26 4.66 -0.96
CA GLY A 194 22.91 5.43 -2.14
C GLY A 194 21.41 5.38 -2.50
N THR A 195 20.55 4.84 -1.63
CA THR A 195 19.10 4.79 -1.87
C THR A 195 18.52 6.20 -1.98
N SER A 196 18.99 7.12 -1.13
CA SER A 196 18.55 8.53 -1.17
C SER A 196 18.90 9.18 -2.50
N ASP A 197 20.10 8.96 -3.01
CA ASP A 197 20.52 9.51 -4.30
C ASP A 197 19.70 8.95 -5.47
N LYS A 198 19.40 7.65 -5.44
CA LYS A 198 18.51 7.02 -6.43
C LYS A 198 17.11 7.65 -6.39
N ILE A 199 16.54 7.85 -5.23
CA ILE A 199 15.22 8.48 -5.08
C ILE A 199 15.25 9.94 -5.56
N LEU A 200 16.30 10.72 -5.24
CA LEU A 200 16.46 12.09 -5.76
C LEU A 200 16.52 12.13 -7.29
N GLN A 201 17.23 11.18 -7.90
CA GLN A 201 17.27 11.04 -9.36
C GLN A 201 15.89 10.72 -9.93
N LEU A 202 15.11 9.84 -9.29
CA LEU A 202 13.74 9.53 -9.72
C LEU A 202 12.80 10.72 -9.60
N LEU A 203 12.90 11.51 -8.52
CA LEU A 203 12.14 12.74 -8.38
C LEU A 203 12.53 13.80 -9.42
N HIS A 204 13.81 13.86 -9.80
CA HIS A 204 14.25 14.71 -10.90
C HIS A 204 13.67 14.23 -12.24
N LEU A 205 13.73 12.94 -12.54
CA LEU A 205 13.14 12.34 -13.74
C LEU A 205 11.63 12.59 -13.80
N ASN A 206 10.93 12.44 -12.69
CA ASN A 206 9.49 12.72 -12.59
C ASN A 206 9.11 14.15 -13.03
N ARG A 207 10.02 15.11 -12.90
CA ARG A 207 9.80 16.51 -13.32
C ARG A 207 10.29 16.83 -14.72
N THR A 208 11.21 16.04 -15.25
CA THR A 208 11.96 16.39 -16.48
C THR A 208 11.71 15.46 -17.65
N CYS A 209 11.22 14.24 -17.43
CA CYS A 209 10.92 13.31 -18.51
C CYS A 209 9.70 13.77 -19.33
N THR A 210 9.73 13.43 -20.59
CA THR A 210 8.62 13.64 -21.51
C THR A 210 7.61 12.50 -21.41
N PHE A 211 6.39 12.74 -21.91
CA PHE A 211 5.37 11.71 -22.01
C PHE A 211 5.83 10.54 -22.89
N ASP A 212 6.46 10.83 -24.04
CA ASP A 212 6.89 9.79 -24.98
C ASP A 212 7.94 8.86 -24.37
N GLU A 213 8.95 9.42 -23.67
CA GLU A 213 9.96 8.65 -22.94
C GLU A 213 9.32 7.76 -21.87
N TRP A 214 8.41 8.33 -21.08
CA TRP A 214 7.71 7.60 -20.03
C TRP A 214 6.81 6.50 -20.61
N ASN A 215 6.05 6.78 -21.68
CA ASN A 215 5.12 5.81 -22.26
C ASN A 215 5.87 4.62 -22.88
N TYR A 216 7.00 4.88 -23.54
CA TYR A 216 7.86 3.81 -24.04
C TYR A 216 8.37 2.92 -22.89
N ALA A 217 8.93 3.54 -21.84
CA ALA A 217 9.42 2.79 -20.67
C ALA A 217 8.28 2.03 -19.96
N ARG A 218 7.07 2.60 -19.90
CA ARG A 218 5.90 1.92 -19.34
C ARG A 218 5.54 0.65 -20.12
N GLU A 219 5.51 0.72 -21.45
CA GLU A 219 5.20 -0.43 -22.30
C GLU A 219 6.19 -1.57 -22.11
N GLU A 220 7.48 -1.25 -22.12
CA GLU A 220 8.55 -2.21 -21.88
C GLU A 220 8.48 -2.83 -20.47
N TRP A 221 8.25 -1.99 -19.45
CA TRP A 221 8.18 -2.43 -18.07
C TRP A 221 6.93 -3.30 -17.82
N THR A 222 5.75 -2.88 -18.28
CA THR A 222 4.50 -3.64 -18.08
C THR A 222 4.50 -4.99 -18.80
N ALA A 223 5.21 -5.13 -19.90
CA ALA A 223 5.35 -6.40 -20.62
C ALA A 223 6.14 -7.46 -19.83
N GLN A 224 6.94 -7.05 -18.86
CA GLN A 224 7.80 -7.92 -18.05
C GLN A 224 7.24 -8.18 -16.65
N GLU A 225 6.32 -7.32 -16.18
CA GLU A 225 5.84 -7.38 -14.81
C GLU A 225 4.72 -8.40 -14.61
N ASN A 226 4.67 -8.95 -13.41
CA ASN A 226 3.65 -9.91 -13.01
C ASN A 226 2.55 -9.23 -12.19
N GLU A 227 1.38 -9.03 -12.78
CA GLU A 227 0.21 -8.41 -12.13
C GLU A 227 -0.15 -9.07 -10.78
N GLN A 228 0.05 -10.41 -10.65
CA GLN A 228 -0.22 -11.13 -9.41
C GLN A 228 0.63 -10.63 -8.24
N GLN A 229 1.87 -10.22 -8.48
CA GLN A 229 2.74 -9.70 -7.42
C GLN A 229 2.24 -8.34 -6.90
N TRP A 230 1.71 -7.50 -7.78
CA TRP A 230 1.11 -6.21 -7.41
C TRP A 230 -0.24 -6.38 -6.72
N GLU A 231 -1.04 -7.37 -7.16
CA GLU A 231 -2.23 -7.79 -6.42
C GLU A 231 -1.87 -8.19 -4.98
N ASN A 232 -0.85 -9.03 -4.82
CA ASN A 232 -0.37 -9.48 -3.52
C ASN A 232 0.07 -8.29 -2.64
N MET A 233 0.76 -7.30 -3.22
CA MET A 233 1.15 -6.09 -2.50
C MET A 233 -0.05 -5.28 -2.03
N LEU A 234 -1.07 -5.11 -2.89
CA LEU A 234 -2.30 -4.41 -2.52
C LEU A 234 -3.03 -5.13 -1.39
N VAL A 235 -3.26 -6.44 -1.55
CA VAL A 235 -3.96 -7.27 -0.56
C VAL A 235 -3.22 -7.25 0.78
N TYR A 236 -1.90 -7.41 0.76
CA TYR A 236 -1.09 -7.40 1.97
C TYR A 236 -1.17 -6.06 2.72
N ASN A 237 -1.00 -4.97 2.00
CA ASN A 237 -1.06 -3.63 2.57
C ASN A 237 -2.48 -3.29 3.05
N TRP A 238 -3.51 -3.69 2.32
CA TRP A 238 -4.90 -3.51 2.72
C TRP A 238 -5.21 -4.28 4.02
N MET A 239 -4.90 -5.58 4.07
CA MET A 239 -5.12 -6.40 5.25
C MET A 239 -4.44 -5.82 6.49
N ARG A 240 -3.19 -5.34 6.33
CA ARG A 240 -2.43 -4.70 7.41
C ARG A 240 -3.01 -3.34 7.82
N SER A 241 -3.50 -2.54 6.88
CA SER A 241 -3.87 -1.14 7.10
C SER A 241 -5.32 -0.95 7.54
N ALA A 242 -6.21 -1.86 7.16
CA ALA A 242 -7.63 -1.76 7.44
C ALA A 242 -7.94 -1.89 8.94
N PHE A 243 -6.97 -2.41 9.71
CA PHE A 243 -7.20 -2.84 11.07
C PHE A 243 -6.74 -1.83 12.12
N THR A 244 -7.62 -0.93 12.51
CA THR A 244 -7.54 -0.25 13.81
C THR A 244 -8.96 0.08 14.27
N PRO A 245 -9.37 -0.40 15.44
CA PRO A 245 -10.74 -0.29 15.95
C PRO A 245 -11.33 1.13 15.97
N GLN A 246 -10.46 2.13 16.01
CA GLN A 246 -10.83 3.54 16.10
C GLN A 246 -10.96 4.24 14.73
N LYS A 247 -10.79 3.53 13.60
CA LYS A 247 -10.57 4.18 12.29
C LYS A 247 -11.57 3.81 11.20
N ASN A 248 -12.78 3.34 11.53
CA ASN A 248 -13.81 3.05 10.52
C ASN A 248 -14.06 4.20 9.55
N ARG A 249 -14.07 5.43 10.06
CA ARG A 249 -14.21 6.64 9.25
C ARG A 249 -13.05 6.86 8.25
N LYS A 250 -12.04 5.97 8.27
CA LYS A 250 -10.84 6.07 7.43
C LYS A 250 -10.66 4.87 6.49
N LEU A 251 -11.64 3.96 6.39
CA LEU A 251 -11.51 2.78 5.51
C LEU A 251 -11.18 3.19 4.07
N LEU A 252 -11.92 4.13 3.50
CA LEU A 252 -11.65 4.62 2.15
C LEU A 252 -10.24 5.21 2.03
N LYS A 253 -9.82 6.05 2.98
CA LYS A 253 -8.46 6.60 2.98
C LYS A 253 -7.39 5.54 3.05
N ASN A 254 -7.57 4.56 3.94
CA ASN A 254 -6.62 3.47 4.09
C ASN A 254 -6.51 2.66 2.79
N TYR A 255 -7.65 2.39 2.15
CA TYR A 255 -7.67 1.70 0.87
C TYR A 255 -6.99 2.50 -0.23
N LEU A 256 -7.35 3.79 -0.38
CA LEU A 256 -6.72 4.70 -1.33
C LEU A 256 -5.21 4.82 -1.11
N ALA A 257 -4.75 4.82 0.16
CA ALA A 257 -3.32 4.82 0.46
C ALA A 257 -2.62 3.55 -0.04
N CYS A 258 -3.27 2.39 0.07
CA CYS A 258 -2.73 1.13 -0.44
C CYS A 258 -2.65 1.14 -1.97
N VAL A 259 -3.71 1.60 -2.66
CA VAL A 259 -3.73 1.73 -4.12
C VAL A 259 -2.66 2.72 -4.60
N LEU A 260 -2.59 3.92 -4.01
CA LEU A 260 -1.57 4.91 -4.36
C LEU A 260 -0.15 4.40 -4.10
N CYS A 261 0.03 3.59 -3.07
CA CYS A 261 1.32 2.95 -2.77
C CYS A 261 1.77 2.06 -3.94
N ASN A 262 0.86 1.24 -4.50
CA ASN A 262 1.13 0.44 -5.69
C ASN A 262 1.48 1.32 -6.90
N LEU A 263 0.63 2.30 -7.19
CA LEU A 263 0.77 3.16 -8.37
C LEU A 263 2.06 4.00 -8.34
N VAL A 264 2.37 4.58 -7.19
CA VAL A 264 3.61 5.37 -7.03
C VAL A 264 4.84 4.48 -7.12
N ALA A 265 4.82 3.28 -6.53
CA ALA A 265 5.94 2.35 -6.65
C ALA A 265 6.16 1.91 -8.11
N ALA A 266 5.08 1.56 -8.83
CA ALA A 266 5.13 1.21 -10.24
C ALA A 266 5.63 2.38 -11.10
N HIS A 267 5.11 3.60 -10.88
CA HIS A 267 5.56 4.79 -11.60
C HIS A 267 7.07 5.08 -11.39
N LEU A 268 7.55 4.98 -10.15
CA LEU A 268 8.97 5.17 -9.87
C LEU A 268 9.85 4.09 -10.51
N LEU A 269 9.37 2.85 -10.63
CA LEU A 269 10.05 1.78 -11.36
C LEU A 269 10.08 2.04 -12.86
N ILE A 270 8.99 2.53 -13.45
CA ILE A 270 8.95 2.96 -14.85
C ILE A 270 9.97 4.08 -15.10
N LEU A 271 10.05 5.09 -14.23
CA LEU A 271 11.04 6.15 -14.33
C LEU A 271 12.47 5.60 -14.21
N TYR A 272 12.70 4.62 -13.34
CA TYR A 272 14.00 3.98 -13.19
C TYR A 272 14.39 3.22 -14.47
N SER A 273 13.44 2.48 -15.06
CA SER A 273 13.68 1.67 -16.26
C SER A 273 14.01 2.50 -17.53
N MET A 274 13.72 3.80 -17.52
CA MET A 274 14.15 4.71 -18.61
C MET A 274 15.67 4.78 -18.80
N LYS A 275 16.45 4.50 -17.75
CA LYS A 275 17.91 4.65 -17.76
C LYS A 275 18.68 3.41 -17.30
N HIS A 276 17.99 2.49 -16.64
CA HIS A 276 18.60 1.34 -16.00
C HIS A 276 17.70 0.13 -16.14
N GLU A 277 18.27 -1.04 -16.17
CA GLU A 277 17.50 -2.28 -16.02
C GLU A 277 16.96 -2.36 -14.58
N ALA A 278 15.64 -2.53 -14.44
CA ALA A 278 14.99 -2.63 -13.15
C ALA A 278 15.05 -4.09 -12.67
N ASP A 279 16.00 -4.38 -11.80
CA ASP A 279 16.12 -5.70 -11.17
C ASP A 279 15.24 -5.82 -9.89
N ALA A 280 15.21 -7.03 -9.33
CA ALA A 280 14.47 -7.33 -8.12
C ALA A 280 14.97 -6.52 -6.90
N GLU A 281 16.26 -6.18 -6.84
CA GLU A 281 16.83 -5.43 -5.72
C GLU A 281 16.29 -4.00 -5.70
N ILE A 282 16.33 -3.30 -6.83
CA ILE A 282 15.84 -1.93 -6.93
C ILE A 282 14.32 -1.87 -6.74
N ARG A 283 13.58 -2.86 -7.28
CA ARG A 283 12.14 -2.98 -7.03
C ARG A 283 11.85 -3.05 -5.53
N ASN A 284 12.52 -3.92 -4.81
CA ASN A 284 12.31 -4.10 -3.37
C ASN A 284 12.67 -2.84 -2.56
N VAL A 285 13.70 -2.11 -2.98
CA VAL A 285 14.10 -0.83 -2.37
C VAL A 285 13.05 0.24 -2.59
N ILE A 286 12.58 0.42 -3.85
CA ILE A 286 11.54 1.42 -4.18
C ILE A 286 10.23 1.09 -3.47
N VAL A 287 9.78 -0.16 -3.51
CA VAL A 287 8.57 -0.61 -2.79
C VAL A 287 8.68 -0.33 -1.29
N ALA A 288 9.78 -0.73 -0.66
CA ALA A 288 9.98 -0.50 0.76
C ALA A 288 10.01 1.00 1.10
N PHE A 289 10.63 1.80 0.25
CA PHE A 289 10.65 3.25 0.40
C PHE A 289 9.24 3.84 0.34
N VAL A 290 8.45 3.51 -0.68
CA VAL A 290 7.08 4.03 -0.85
C VAL A 290 6.17 3.57 0.29
N VAL A 291 6.21 2.29 0.67
CA VAL A 291 5.43 1.77 1.80
C VAL A 291 5.73 2.50 3.10
N ARG A 292 7.01 2.79 3.39
CA ARG A 292 7.38 3.59 4.57
C ARG A 292 6.75 4.97 4.55
N ARG A 293 6.59 5.57 3.39
CA ARG A 293 6.05 6.94 3.27
C ARG A 293 4.54 6.99 3.34
N PHE A 294 3.88 6.09 2.62
CA PHE A 294 2.42 6.11 2.51
C PHE A 294 1.70 5.40 3.67
N LEU A 295 2.31 4.34 4.23
CA LEU A 295 1.59 3.44 5.14
C LEU A 295 2.16 3.41 6.57
N HIS A 296 3.26 4.14 6.86
CA HIS A 296 3.84 4.15 8.20
C HIS A 296 3.54 5.45 8.95
N GLY A 297 2.34 5.54 9.53
CA GLY A 297 2.02 6.50 10.60
C GLY A 297 2.14 7.99 10.26
N ASN A 298 2.10 8.36 8.98
CA ASN A 298 2.31 9.73 8.58
C ASN A 298 0.97 10.50 8.56
N GLU A 299 0.65 11.21 9.65
CA GLU A 299 -0.56 12.03 9.75
C GLU A 299 -0.64 13.10 8.64
N GLU A 300 0.49 13.59 8.16
CA GLU A 300 0.54 14.61 7.12
C GLU A 300 0.12 14.05 5.76
N ILE A 301 0.58 12.84 5.39
CA ILE A 301 0.08 12.15 4.18
C ILE A 301 -1.43 11.95 4.27
N MET A 302 -1.93 11.54 5.43
CA MET A 302 -3.37 11.36 5.63
C MET A 302 -4.15 12.68 5.53
N LYS A 303 -3.55 13.82 5.87
CA LYS A 303 -4.14 15.15 5.65
C LYS A 303 -4.17 15.52 4.18
N ILE A 304 -3.07 15.29 3.44
CA ILE A 304 -3.02 15.55 1.99
C ILE A 304 -4.02 14.68 1.24
N MET A 305 -4.12 13.40 1.61
CA MET A 305 -5.14 12.52 1.04
C MET A 305 -6.56 13.03 1.33
N GLN A 306 -6.81 13.55 2.54
CA GLN A 306 -8.12 14.14 2.86
C GLN A 306 -8.40 15.36 1.99
N LEU A 307 -7.44 16.27 1.86
CA LEU A 307 -7.60 17.42 0.96
C LEU A 307 -7.89 17.01 -0.47
N GLY A 308 -7.13 16.03 -1.00
CA GLY A 308 -7.36 15.48 -2.33
C GLY A 308 -8.75 14.84 -2.51
N MET A 309 -9.28 14.21 -1.45
CA MET A 309 -10.66 13.69 -1.46
C MET A 309 -11.71 14.81 -1.39
N ASP A 310 -11.50 15.80 -0.54
CA ASP A 310 -12.43 16.94 -0.36
C ASP A 310 -12.49 17.80 -1.63
N GLU A 311 -11.39 17.90 -2.35
CA GLU A 311 -11.30 18.60 -3.64
C GLU A 311 -11.75 17.73 -4.85
N GLY A 312 -12.11 16.46 -4.61
CA GLY A 312 -12.51 15.51 -5.63
C GLY A 312 -11.38 14.97 -6.53
N VAL A 313 -10.13 15.36 -6.25
CA VAL A 313 -8.94 14.92 -7.00
C VAL A 313 -8.61 13.46 -6.70
N LEU A 314 -8.86 13.00 -5.47
CA LEU A 314 -8.74 11.59 -5.07
C LEU A 314 -10.14 10.98 -4.92
N SER A 315 -10.82 10.79 -6.03
CA SER A 315 -12.10 10.08 -6.08
C SER A 315 -11.91 8.70 -6.73
N PRO A 316 -12.80 7.72 -6.46
CA PRO A 316 -12.76 6.46 -7.20
C PRO A 316 -12.81 6.65 -8.72
N THR A 317 -13.55 7.63 -9.21
CA THR A 317 -13.61 7.96 -10.65
C THR A 317 -12.21 8.34 -11.18
N PHE A 318 -11.44 9.08 -10.41
CA PHE A 318 -10.06 9.44 -10.77
C PHE A 318 -9.13 8.21 -10.82
N LEU A 319 -9.38 7.22 -9.97
CA LEU A 319 -8.60 5.97 -9.97
C LEU A 319 -8.76 5.17 -11.27
N ILE A 320 -9.88 5.29 -12.01
CA ILE A 320 -10.02 4.62 -13.31
C ILE A 320 -8.88 5.05 -14.25
N TYR A 321 -8.51 6.33 -14.21
CA TYR A 321 -7.43 6.85 -15.04
C TYR A 321 -6.06 6.46 -14.52
N LEU A 322 -5.87 6.46 -13.19
CA LEU A 322 -4.56 6.17 -12.58
C LEU A 322 -4.23 4.68 -12.60
N CYS A 323 -5.19 3.83 -12.23
CA CYS A 323 -4.94 2.40 -12.03
C CYS A 323 -4.68 1.64 -13.33
N ASN A 324 -5.17 2.11 -14.49
CA ASN A 324 -4.96 1.42 -15.76
C ASN A 324 -3.52 1.59 -16.28
N LEU A 325 -2.53 1.33 -15.43
CA LEU A 325 -1.11 1.25 -15.83
C LEU A 325 -0.81 0.00 -16.64
N TRP A 326 -1.53 -1.07 -16.35
CA TRP A 326 -1.29 -2.43 -16.82
C TRP A 326 -1.97 -2.76 -18.16
N GLY A 327 -2.87 -1.90 -18.64
CA GLY A 327 -3.70 -2.14 -19.82
C GLY A 327 -3.27 -1.41 -21.10
#